data_b4dd1746d066513ad67fbfd445f6a309
#
_entry.id   b4dd1746d066513ad67fbfd445f6a309
#
_cell.length_a   1.000
_cell.length_b   1.000
_cell.length_c   1.000
_cell.angle_alpha   90.00
_cell.angle_beta   90.00
_cell.angle_gamma   90.00
#
_symmetry.space_group_name_H-M   'P 1'
#
loop_
_entity.id
_entity.type
_entity.pdbx_description
1 polymer ?
#
loop_
_entity_poly.entity_id
_entity_poly.type
_entity_poly.pdbx_seq_one_letter_code
_entity_poly.pdbx_strand_id
1 'polypeptide(L)'
;MTYNFEMPWPPSVGSCWRAYNNRFILSKKGRQYRVDAIAKLKELHLDGENRSERLSVSLVLNPPTLRKYDVDNFNKALFDALSHGEFWLDDEQVDRLVVTKGTKTKGGNIQIKVEVIQC
;
A
#
# COMPACT_ATOMS: atom_id res chain seq x y z
N MET A 1 -15.95 10.23 6.50
CA MET A 1 -15.82 9.81 5.09
C MET A 1 -14.97 8.56 5.01
N THR A 2 -15.36 7.62 4.18
CA THR A 2 -14.72 6.30 4.09
C THR A 2 -14.41 5.99 2.64
N TYR A 3 -13.21 5.47 2.39
CA TYR A 3 -12.80 5.01 1.07
C TYR A 3 -12.56 3.50 1.12
N ASN A 4 -13.13 2.77 0.18
CA ASN A 4 -12.91 1.33 0.04
C ASN A 4 -12.43 1.05 -1.37
N PHE A 5 -11.28 0.42 -1.51
CA PHE A 5 -10.74 0.10 -2.83
C PHE A 5 -9.75 -1.05 -2.75
N GLU A 6 -9.39 -1.56 -3.90
CA GLU A 6 -8.46 -2.68 -4.03
C GLU A 6 -7.18 -2.20 -4.70
N MET A 7 -6.04 -2.66 -4.19
CA MET A 7 -4.73 -2.37 -4.78
C MET A 7 -4.03 -3.68 -5.17
N PRO A 8 -3.13 -3.63 -6.15
CA PRO A 8 -2.38 -4.83 -6.51
C PRO A 8 -1.48 -5.30 -5.38
N TRP A 9 -1.11 -6.57 -5.41
CA TRP A 9 -0.25 -7.19 -4.41
C TRP A 9 1.17 -6.62 -4.52
N PRO A 10 1.71 -6.05 -3.44
CA PRO A 10 3.06 -5.46 -3.48
C PRO A 10 4.15 -6.51 -3.31
N PRO A 11 5.39 -6.19 -3.70
CA PRO A 11 6.53 -7.00 -3.29
C PRO A 11 6.77 -6.86 -1.80
N SER A 12 7.43 -7.84 -1.20
CA SER A 12 7.80 -7.77 0.21
C SER A 12 8.81 -6.64 0.43
N VAL A 13 8.95 -6.20 1.69
CA VAL A 13 9.90 -5.14 2.02
C VAL A 13 11.33 -5.52 1.60
N GLY A 14 11.71 -6.78 1.76
CA GLY A 14 13.03 -7.25 1.35
C GLY A 14 13.25 -7.32 -0.16
N SER A 15 12.17 -7.39 -0.94
CA SER A 15 12.24 -7.39 -2.41
C SER A 15 12.07 -6.00 -3.01
N CYS A 16 11.46 -5.09 -2.27
CA CYS A 16 11.11 -3.75 -2.74
C CYS A 16 12.31 -2.79 -2.72
N TRP A 17 13.17 -2.92 -1.73
CA TRP A 17 14.35 -2.07 -1.55
C TRP A 17 15.61 -2.91 -1.55
N ARG A 18 16.71 -2.30 -1.98
CA ARG A 18 18.03 -2.91 -1.93
C ARG A 18 19.06 -1.91 -1.43
N ALA A 19 20.12 -2.41 -0.81
CA ALA A 19 21.23 -1.59 -0.35
C ALA A 19 22.16 -1.26 -1.52
N TYR A 20 22.60 0.01 -1.61
CA TYR A 20 23.55 0.47 -2.59
C TYR A 20 24.26 1.71 -2.06
N ASN A 21 25.59 1.67 -1.98
CA ASN A 21 26.41 2.81 -1.48
C ASN A 21 25.89 3.36 -0.16
N ASN A 22 25.68 2.48 0.83
CA ASN A 22 25.18 2.82 2.18
C ASN A 22 23.78 3.48 2.19
N ARG A 23 23.00 3.28 1.13
CA ARG A 23 21.62 3.76 1.04
C ARG A 23 20.69 2.62 0.62
N PHE A 24 19.41 2.78 0.96
CA PHE A 24 18.38 1.90 0.44
C PHE A 24 17.73 2.56 -0.76
N ILE A 25 17.70 1.86 -1.90
CA ILE A 25 17.06 2.33 -3.12
C ILE A 25 16.00 1.33 -3.54
N LEU A 26 14.99 1.80 -4.29
CA LEU A 26 13.98 0.91 -4.83
C LEU A 26 14.58 -0.06 -5.82
N SER A 27 14.26 -1.35 -5.65
CA SER A 27 14.60 -2.38 -6.62
C SER A 27 13.75 -2.20 -7.89
N LYS A 28 14.09 -2.97 -8.93
CA LYS A 28 13.27 -3.00 -10.14
C LYS A 28 11.82 -3.38 -9.83
N LYS A 29 11.62 -4.38 -8.96
CA LYS A 29 10.28 -4.80 -8.53
C LYS A 29 9.56 -3.69 -7.78
N GLY A 30 10.25 -2.97 -6.93
CA GLY A 30 9.67 -1.86 -6.18
C GLY A 30 9.25 -0.72 -7.09
N ARG A 31 10.09 -0.37 -8.07
CA ARG A 31 9.76 0.65 -9.06
C ARG A 31 8.55 0.26 -9.90
N GLN A 32 8.50 -0.99 -10.33
CA GLN A 32 7.37 -1.47 -11.14
C GLN A 32 6.08 -1.46 -10.32
N TYR A 33 6.13 -1.88 -9.07
CA TYR A 33 4.96 -1.83 -8.22
C TYR A 33 4.43 -0.40 -8.06
N ARG A 34 5.33 0.56 -7.86
CA ARG A 34 4.94 1.96 -7.73
C ARG A 34 4.19 2.44 -8.99
N VAL A 35 4.72 2.09 -10.17
CA VAL A 35 4.07 2.44 -11.44
C VAL A 35 2.68 1.80 -11.52
N ASP A 36 2.58 0.52 -11.22
CA ASP A 36 1.31 -0.22 -11.31
C ASP A 36 0.28 0.30 -10.31
N ALA A 37 0.72 0.60 -9.09
CA ALA A 37 -0.16 1.10 -8.03
C ALA A 37 -0.68 2.50 -8.37
N ILE A 38 0.17 3.38 -8.88
CA ILE A 38 -0.25 4.72 -9.30
C ILE A 38 -1.24 4.63 -10.46
N ALA A 39 -0.99 3.74 -11.43
CA ALA A 39 -1.93 3.53 -12.52
C ALA A 39 -3.29 3.06 -11.99
N LYS A 40 -3.29 2.20 -10.97
CA LYS A 40 -4.54 1.74 -10.34
C LYS A 40 -5.28 2.88 -9.66
N LEU A 41 -4.55 3.75 -8.95
CA LEU A 41 -5.18 4.93 -8.32
C LEU A 41 -5.81 5.84 -9.36
N LYS A 42 -5.15 6.04 -10.50
CA LYS A 42 -5.71 6.85 -11.59
C LYS A 42 -6.97 6.22 -12.16
N GLU A 43 -6.95 4.91 -12.36
CA GLU A 43 -8.12 4.18 -12.82
C GLU A 43 -9.31 4.35 -11.87
N LEU A 44 -9.05 4.38 -10.56
CA LEU A 44 -10.06 4.54 -9.53
C LEU A 44 -10.42 6.00 -9.27
N HIS A 45 -9.77 6.96 -9.93
CA HIS A 45 -9.93 8.40 -9.71
C HIS A 45 -9.61 8.80 -8.26
N LEU A 46 -8.58 8.17 -7.68
CA LEU A 46 -8.15 8.42 -6.30
C LEU A 46 -6.77 9.06 -6.21
N ASP A 47 -6.12 9.32 -7.36
CA ASP A 47 -4.82 10.01 -7.39
C ASP A 47 -5.01 11.52 -7.28
N GLY A 48 -3.95 12.21 -6.88
CA GLY A 48 -3.93 13.68 -6.85
C GLY A 48 -4.80 14.32 -5.79
N GLU A 49 -5.37 13.54 -4.89
CA GLU A 49 -6.28 14.06 -3.85
C GLU A 49 -5.54 14.77 -2.73
N ASN A 50 -4.32 14.32 -2.42
CA ASN A 50 -3.46 14.95 -1.41
C ASN A 50 -4.16 15.21 -0.08
N ARG A 51 -4.89 14.20 0.42
CA ARG A 51 -5.62 14.30 1.69
C ARG A 51 -4.66 14.63 2.82
N SER A 52 -5.06 15.53 3.71
CA SER A 52 -4.22 15.97 4.83
C SER A 52 -4.78 15.59 6.20
N GLU A 53 -5.96 14.98 6.24
CA GLU A 53 -6.61 14.62 7.50
C GLU A 53 -5.90 13.45 8.17
N ARG A 54 -6.15 13.24 9.46
CA ARG A 54 -5.71 12.04 10.16
C ARG A 54 -6.57 10.86 9.70
N LEU A 55 -5.95 9.70 9.55
CA LEU A 55 -6.57 8.55 8.89
C LEU A 55 -6.46 7.28 9.73
N SER A 56 -7.50 6.46 9.64
CA SER A 56 -7.50 5.09 10.13
C SER A 56 -7.55 4.17 8.91
N VAL A 57 -6.62 3.22 8.84
CA VAL A 57 -6.48 2.34 7.68
C VAL A 57 -6.64 0.89 8.11
N SER A 58 -7.45 0.15 7.37
CA SER A 58 -7.59 -1.30 7.54
C SER A 58 -7.24 -1.98 6.23
N LEU A 59 -6.39 -2.99 6.32
CA LEU A 59 -5.93 -3.77 5.16
C LEU A 59 -6.33 -5.22 5.33
N VAL A 60 -6.84 -5.84 4.26
CA VAL A 60 -6.99 -7.28 4.18
C VAL A 60 -6.06 -7.78 3.09
N LEU A 61 -5.10 -8.62 3.48
CA LEU A 61 -4.07 -9.13 2.58
C LEU A 61 -4.55 -10.43 1.95
N ASN A 62 -4.75 -10.43 0.64
CA ASN A 62 -5.16 -11.61 -0.12
C ASN A 62 -3.98 -12.06 -1.01
N PRO A 63 -3.12 -12.96 -0.51
CA PRO A 63 -1.87 -13.27 -1.20
C PRO A 63 -2.10 -14.11 -2.47
N PRO A 64 -1.15 -14.06 -3.41
CA PRO A 64 -1.26 -14.86 -4.64
C PRO A 64 -0.89 -16.33 -4.43
N THR A 65 -0.23 -16.68 -3.33
CA THR A 65 0.22 -18.04 -3.04
C THR A 65 -0.07 -18.40 -1.58
N LEU A 66 0.16 -19.67 -1.23
CA LEU A 66 0.01 -20.15 0.15
C LEU A 66 1.31 -20.09 0.95
N ARG A 67 2.33 -19.38 0.45
CA ARG A 67 3.60 -19.20 1.18
C ARG A 67 3.36 -18.46 2.49
N LYS A 68 4.16 -18.83 3.49
CA LYS A 68 4.18 -18.10 4.77
C LYS A 68 4.65 -16.65 4.54
N TYR A 69 4.03 -15.72 5.24
CA TYR A 69 4.42 -14.31 5.20
C TYR A 69 4.03 -13.63 6.50
N ASP A 70 4.74 -12.57 6.83
CA ASP A 70 4.42 -11.75 8.00
C ASP A 70 3.45 -10.65 7.61
N VAL A 71 2.53 -10.35 8.52
CA VAL A 71 1.46 -9.37 8.28
C VAL A 71 2.00 -7.96 8.04
N ASP A 72 3.21 -7.66 8.51
CA ASP A 72 3.82 -6.33 8.35
C ASP A 72 4.78 -6.22 7.17
N ASN A 73 4.85 -7.25 6.31
CA ASN A 73 5.89 -7.34 5.29
C ASN A 73 5.57 -6.57 4.00
N PHE A 74 4.34 -6.10 3.83
CA PHE A 74 3.86 -5.52 2.57
C PHE A 74 3.36 -4.09 2.70
N ASN A 75 3.20 -3.59 3.92
CA ASN A 75 2.57 -2.29 4.19
C ASN A 75 3.38 -1.13 3.62
N LYS A 76 4.69 -1.17 3.76
CA LYS A 76 5.55 -0.05 3.39
C LYS A 76 5.51 0.22 1.89
N ALA A 77 5.57 -0.83 1.07
CA ALA A 77 5.49 -0.67 -0.39
C ALA A 77 4.16 -0.06 -0.81
N LEU A 78 3.07 -0.53 -0.19
CA LEU A 78 1.73 0.00 -0.45
C LEU A 78 1.63 1.46 -0.05
N PHE A 79 2.06 1.80 1.17
CA PHE A 79 1.94 3.16 1.69
C PHE A 79 2.80 4.14 0.90
N ASP A 80 4.01 3.75 0.52
CA ASP A 80 4.85 4.57 -0.34
C ASP A 80 4.17 4.86 -1.68
N ALA A 81 3.54 3.85 -2.27
CA ALA A 81 2.84 4.01 -3.54
C ALA A 81 1.63 4.95 -3.40
N LEU A 82 0.90 4.86 -2.29
CA LEU A 82 -0.22 5.76 -2.03
C LEU A 82 0.25 7.21 -1.85
N SER A 83 1.39 7.41 -1.23
CA SER A 83 1.98 8.75 -1.10
C SER A 83 2.45 9.29 -2.45
N HIS A 84 3.16 8.49 -3.23
CA HIS A 84 3.64 8.91 -4.55
C HIS A 84 2.52 9.13 -5.56
N GLY A 85 1.43 8.39 -5.45
CA GLY A 85 0.24 8.57 -6.27
C GLY A 85 -0.66 9.70 -5.78
N GLU A 86 -0.25 10.36 -4.70
CA GLU A 86 -0.97 11.51 -4.15
C GLU A 86 -2.39 11.17 -3.68
N PHE A 87 -2.58 9.95 -3.19
CA PHE A 87 -3.81 9.59 -2.48
C PHE A 87 -3.89 10.35 -1.17
N TRP A 88 -2.76 10.46 -0.47
CA TRP A 88 -2.57 11.29 0.72
C TRP A 88 -1.24 12.02 0.62
N LEU A 89 -1.02 12.99 1.51
CA LEU A 89 0.24 13.75 1.50
C LEU A 89 1.41 12.92 2.04
N ASP A 90 1.18 12.20 3.15
CA ASP A 90 2.25 11.45 3.82
C ASP A 90 1.61 10.33 4.64
N ASP A 91 2.23 9.17 4.67
CA ASP A 91 1.75 8.04 5.47
C ASP A 91 1.83 8.30 7.00
N GLU A 92 2.52 9.37 7.41
CA GLU A 92 2.52 9.84 8.80
C GLU A 92 1.09 10.18 9.26
N GLN A 93 0.18 10.48 8.34
CA GLN A 93 -1.22 10.78 8.65
C GLN A 93 -1.99 9.58 9.20
N VAL A 94 -1.45 8.37 9.06
CA VAL A 94 -2.11 7.15 9.52
C VAL A 94 -1.90 7.00 11.02
N ASP A 95 -2.96 7.23 11.78
CA ASP A 95 -2.91 7.11 13.25
C ASP A 95 -3.25 5.69 13.73
N ARG A 96 -4.02 4.96 12.94
CA ARG A 96 -4.42 3.59 13.28
C ARG A 96 -4.29 2.72 12.04
N LEU A 97 -3.61 1.59 12.20
CA LEU A 97 -3.45 0.61 11.13
C LEU A 97 -3.84 -0.77 11.64
N VAL A 98 -4.78 -1.39 10.95
CA VAL A 98 -5.16 -2.78 11.21
C VAL A 98 -4.86 -3.59 9.96
N VAL A 99 -4.08 -4.65 10.09
CA VAL A 99 -3.73 -5.52 8.98
C VAL A 99 -4.19 -6.93 9.31
N THR A 100 -4.98 -7.48 8.44
CA THR A 100 -5.55 -8.83 8.61
C THR A 100 -5.16 -9.70 7.42
N LYS A 101 -4.76 -10.94 7.70
CA LYS A 101 -4.52 -11.91 6.64
C LYS A 101 -5.86 -12.41 6.11
N GLY A 102 -6.06 -12.28 4.81
CA GLY A 102 -7.24 -12.77 4.12
C GLY A 102 -7.01 -14.16 3.53
N THR A 103 -7.48 -14.37 2.32
CA THR A 103 -7.44 -15.66 1.65
C THR A 103 -6.64 -15.57 0.36
N LYS A 104 -6.03 -16.70 -0.05
CA LYS A 104 -5.32 -16.77 -1.32
C LYS A 104 -6.25 -16.36 -2.45
N THR A 105 -5.77 -15.46 -3.31
CA THR A 105 -6.52 -14.90 -4.43
C THR A 105 -5.62 -14.87 -5.65
N LYS A 106 -6.15 -15.25 -6.80
CA LYS A 106 -5.37 -15.27 -8.04
C LYS A 106 -4.77 -13.88 -8.30
N GLY A 107 -3.44 -13.83 -8.49
CA GLY A 107 -2.72 -12.59 -8.70
C GLY A 107 -2.46 -11.78 -7.44
N GLY A 108 -3.16 -12.08 -6.36
CA GLY A 108 -3.05 -11.34 -5.11
C GLY A 108 -3.64 -9.94 -5.17
N ASN A 109 -4.10 -9.44 -4.04
CA ASN A 109 -4.53 -8.05 -3.91
C ASN A 109 -4.56 -7.65 -2.44
N ILE A 110 -4.69 -6.35 -2.19
CA ILE A 110 -4.97 -5.83 -0.84
C ILE A 110 -6.27 -5.05 -0.90
N GLN A 111 -7.23 -5.42 -0.04
CA GLN A 111 -8.45 -4.64 0.15
C GLN A 111 -8.16 -3.57 1.18
N ILE A 112 -8.46 -2.32 0.85
CA ILE A 112 -8.12 -1.17 1.67
C ILE A 112 -9.38 -0.45 2.09
N LYS A 113 -9.47 -0.14 3.39
CA LYS A 113 -10.48 0.75 3.92
C LYS A 113 -9.79 1.91 4.62
N VAL A 114 -10.06 3.13 4.19
CA VAL A 114 -9.49 4.34 4.78
C VAL A 114 -10.63 5.18 5.33
N GLU A 115 -10.54 5.50 6.61
CA GLU A 115 -11.54 6.35 7.27
C GLU A 115 -10.87 7.63 7.76
N VAL A 116 -11.52 8.75 7.52
CA VAL A 116 -11.06 10.05 8.06
C VAL A 116 -11.43 10.08 9.54
N ILE A 117 -10.42 10.32 10.39
CA ILE A 117 -10.62 10.45 11.83
C ILE A 117 -11.12 11.86 12.10
N GLN A 118 -12.26 11.95 12.75
CA GLN A 118 -12.83 13.23 13.13
C GLN A 118 -12.55 13.52 14.59
N CYS A 119 -12.09 14.72 14.85
CA CYS A 119 -11.81 15.18 16.22
C CYS A 119 -13.04 15.81 16.84
#